data_f0b5e49c52c60643e0be8e8faf59daa1
#
_entry.id   f0b5e49c52c60643e0be8e8faf59daa1
#
_cell.length_a   1.000
_cell.length_b   1.000
_cell.length_c   1.000
_cell.angle_alpha   90.00
_cell.angle_beta   90.00
_cell.angle_gamma   90.00
#
_symmetry.space_group_name_H-M   'P 1'
#
loop_
_entity.id
_entity.type
_entity.pdbx_description
1 polymer ?
#
loop_
_entity_poly.entity_id
_entity_poly.type
_entity_poly.pdbx_seq_one_letter_code
_entity_poly.pdbx_strand_id
1 'polypeptide(L)'
;VGSEMCIRDRGTALSRIMNASKPANNEIELFGVDVPRIRRIIDSIPENGYIEPHYVQALLHSAGIPVVEEFVSANKEEVLAFARRAGFPVVAKVVGPVHKSDVGGVVLNIKSEQHLALEFERMMQIPEVTGIMVQPMLKGTELFIGAKYEEKFGHVVLCGLGGIFVEVLKDVSSGLAPLSYEEAYSMIHSLRAYKIIKGTRGQKGVNEDRFAEIIVRLSTLLRFATEIKEMDINPLLATEKYVIAVDARIRIEKN
;
A
#
# COMPACT_ATOMS: atom_id res chain seq x y z
N VAL A 1 -48.08 -10.01 -5.78
CA VAL A 1 -47.50 -8.79 -5.26
C VAL A 1 -46.29 -8.49 -6.17
N GLY A 2 -46.54 -7.68 -7.22
CA GLY A 2 -45.51 -7.29 -8.15
C GLY A 2 -44.50 -6.40 -7.44
N SER A 3 -43.21 -6.77 -7.44
CA SER A 3 -42.13 -5.91 -7.05
C SER A 3 -42.12 -4.71 -7.98
N GLU A 4 -42.54 -3.55 -7.51
CA GLU A 4 -42.29 -2.27 -8.16
C GLU A 4 -40.80 -2.00 -8.08
N MET A 5 -40.06 -2.66 -8.95
CA MET A 5 -38.67 -2.23 -9.18
C MET A 5 -38.78 -0.85 -9.84
N CYS A 6 -38.45 0.19 -9.07
CA CYS A 6 -38.58 1.56 -9.46
C CYS A 6 -37.91 1.79 -10.83
N ILE A 7 -38.57 2.57 -11.69
CA ILE A 7 -38.01 2.97 -13.00
C ILE A 7 -36.60 3.54 -12.84
N ARG A 8 -36.34 4.24 -11.73
CA ARG A 8 -35.01 4.74 -11.34
C ARG A 8 -34.00 3.60 -11.16
N ASP A 9 -34.36 2.50 -10.51
CA ASP A 9 -33.46 1.36 -10.27
C ASP A 9 -33.13 0.64 -11.56
N ARG A 10 -34.12 0.51 -12.46
CA ARG A 10 -33.90 -0.04 -13.81
C ARG A 10 -33.01 0.88 -14.64
N GLY A 11 -33.26 2.19 -14.59
CA GLY A 11 -32.41 3.19 -15.26
C GLY A 11 -30.98 3.18 -14.73
N THR A 12 -30.82 3.07 -13.43
CA THR A 12 -29.49 2.95 -12.79
C THR A 12 -28.78 1.65 -13.18
N ALA A 13 -29.50 0.52 -13.20
CA ALA A 13 -28.93 -0.76 -13.61
C ALA A 13 -28.50 -0.74 -15.09
N LEU A 14 -29.36 -0.24 -15.97
CA LEU A 14 -29.02 -0.06 -17.40
C LEU A 14 -27.86 0.88 -17.61
N SER A 15 -27.82 2.02 -16.90
CA SER A 15 -26.69 2.96 -16.96
C SER A 15 -25.39 2.31 -16.52
N ARG A 16 -25.42 1.49 -15.47
CA ARG A 16 -24.22 0.74 -15.00
C ARG A 16 -23.74 -0.27 -16.04
N ILE A 17 -24.67 -0.99 -16.70
CA ILE A 17 -24.32 -1.96 -17.75
C ILE A 17 -23.77 -1.24 -18.98
N MET A 18 -24.42 -0.15 -19.42
CA MET A 18 -23.97 0.62 -20.60
C MET A 18 -22.64 1.34 -20.37
N ASN A 19 -22.37 1.74 -19.14
CA ASN A 19 -21.11 2.40 -18.76
C ASN A 19 -20.09 1.41 -18.13
N ALA A 20 -20.40 0.11 -18.14
CA ALA A 20 -19.42 -0.88 -17.74
C ALA A 20 -18.22 -0.83 -18.70
N SER A 21 -17.04 -0.70 -18.15
CA SER A 21 -15.80 -0.75 -18.94
C SER A 21 -15.77 -2.05 -19.76
N LYS A 22 -15.61 -1.92 -21.08
CA LYS A 22 -15.40 -3.12 -21.91
C LYS A 22 -14.11 -3.80 -21.45
N PRO A 23 -14.07 -5.13 -21.44
CA PRO A 23 -12.79 -5.84 -21.21
C PRO A 23 -11.73 -5.28 -22.14
N ALA A 24 -10.58 -4.94 -21.62
CA ALA A 24 -9.46 -4.53 -22.46
C ALA A 24 -9.05 -5.75 -23.31
N ASN A 25 -9.00 -5.55 -24.63
CA ASN A 25 -8.50 -6.58 -25.56
C ASN A 25 -6.97 -6.57 -25.65
N ASN A 26 -6.30 -5.91 -24.74
CA ASN A 26 -4.87 -5.72 -24.76
C ASN A 26 -4.15 -6.95 -24.21
N GLU A 27 -3.07 -7.33 -24.87
CA GLU A 27 -2.12 -8.27 -24.29
C GLU A 27 -1.62 -7.69 -22.98
N ILE A 28 -1.80 -8.44 -21.91
CA ILE A 28 -1.35 -8.03 -20.58
C ILE A 28 0.17 -8.13 -20.59
N GLU A 29 0.84 -6.99 -20.72
CA GLU A 29 2.27 -6.92 -20.48
C GLU A 29 2.53 -7.22 -19.00
N LEU A 30 3.02 -8.42 -18.72
CA LEU A 30 3.50 -8.73 -17.40
C LEU A 30 4.80 -7.96 -17.18
N PHE A 31 4.79 -7.06 -16.22
CA PHE A 31 6.01 -6.37 -15.82
C PHE A 31 7.12 -7.35 -15.47
N GLY A 32 8.35 -6.97 -15.80
CA GLY A 32 9.53 -7.69 -15.36
C GLY A 32 9.64 -7.67 -13.83
N VAL A 33 8.95 -8.62 -13.19
CA VAL A 33 9.09 -8.91 -11.76
C VAL A 33 10.07 -10.06 -11.59
N ASP A 34 10.81 -10.09 -10.50
CA ASP A 34 11.73 -11.18 -10.19
C ASP A 34 10.97 -12.41 -9.68
N VAL A 35 10.35 -13.15 -10.63
CA VAL A 35 9.53 -14.33 -10.31
C VAL A 35 10.30 -15.38 -9.49
N PRO A 36 11.55 -15.76 -9.84
CA PRO A 36 12.32 -16.71 -9.04
C PRO A 36 12.52 -16.23 -7.59
N ARG A 37 12.72 -14.93 -7.39
CA ARG A 37 12.88 -14.37 -6.04
C ARG A 37 11.56 -14.34 -5.28
N ILE A 38 10.46 -13.94 -5.94
CA ILE A 38 9.11 -13.97 -5.35
C ILE A 38 8.80 -15.38 -4.84
N ARG A 39 9.00 -16.41 -5.67
CA ARG A 39 8.72 -17.80 -5.29
C ARG A 39 9.58 -18.25 -4.11
N ARG A 40 10.90 -17.98 -4.13
CA ARG A 40 11.79 -18.30 -3.00
C ARG A 40 11.34 -17.64 -1.70
N ILE A 41 10.89 -16.38 -1.75
CA ILE A 41 10.38 -15.69 -0.57
C ILE A 41 9.11 -16.38 -0.06
N ILE A 42 8.12 -16.60 -0.92
CA ILE A 42 6.87 -17.27 -0.54
C ILE A 42 7.17 -18.65 0.08
N ASP A 43 8.03 -19.44 -0.55
CA ASP A 43 8.37 -20.79 -0.07
C ASP A 43 9.09 -20.77 1.30
N SER A 44 9.87 -19.72 1.58
CA SER A 44 10.63 -19.57 2.84
C SER A 44 9.78 -19.09 4.03
N ILE A 45 8.57 -18.55 3.80
CA ILE A 45 7.70 -18.12 4.89
C ILE A 45 7.22 -19.35 5.68
N PRO A 46 7.44 -19.42 7.00
CA PRO A 46 7.20 -20.64 7.76
C PRO A 46 5.73 -20.94 8.03
N GLU A 47 4.90 -19.89 8.21
CA GLU A 47 3.53 -20.03 8.71
C GLU A 47 2.53 -19.23 7.86
N ASN A 48 1.29 -19.69 7.85
CA ASN A 48 0.16 -18.95 7.28
C ASN A 48 -0.23 -17.78 8.18
N GLY A 49 -0.80 -16.74 7.59
CA GLY A 49 -1.22 -15.53 8.30
C GLY A 49 -0.51 -14.29 7.80
N TYR A 50 -0.48 -13.25 8.63
CA TYR A 50 0.29 -12.04 8.32
C TYR A 50 1.77 -12.31 8.42
N ILE A 51 2.48 -12.00 7.34
CA ILE A 51 3.92 -12.24 7.26
C ILE A 51 4.72 -11.10 7.89
N GLU A 52 5.94 -11.40 8.31
CA GLU A 52 6.84 -10.44 8.93
C GLU A 52 7.25 -9.32 7.95
N PRO A 53 7.54 -8.09 8.45
CA PRO A 53 7.85 -6.92 7.61
C PRO A 53 8.98 -7.15 6.61
N HIS A 54 10.01 -7.91 6.96
CA HIS A 54 11.13 -8.17 6.06
C HIS A 54 10.72 -8.99 4.82
N TYR A 55 9.76 -9.94 4.94
CA TYR A 55 9.19 -10.64 3.80
C TYR A 55 8.32 -9.72 2.94
N VAL A 56 7.53 -8.84 3.59
CA VAL A 56 6.72 -7.84 2.88
C VAL A 56 7.60 -6.96 2.00
N GLN A 57 8.67 -6.39 2.56
CA GLN A 57 9.61 -5.57 1.81
C GLN A 57 10.28 -6.34 0.68
N ALA A 58 10.74 -7.57 0.96
CA ALA A 58 11.38 -8.40 -0.06
C ALA A 58 10.46 -8.71 -1.24
N LEU A 59 9.16 -8.96 -1.00
CA LEU A 59 8.16 -9.18 -2.04
C LEU A 59 7.90 -7.90 -2.85
N LEU A 60 7.72 -6.76 -2.20
CA LEU A 60 7.51 -5.47 -2.85
C LEU A 60 8.71 -5.08 -3.73
N HIS A 61 9.93 -5.22 -3.20
CA HIS A 61 11.14 -4.99 -3.99
C HIS A 61 11.25 -5.94 -5.20
N SER A 62 10.90 -7.22 -5.02
CA SER A 62 10.92 -8.20 -6.12
C SER A 62 9.88 -7.90 -7.20
N ALA A 63 8.80 -7.20 -6.83
CA ALA A 63 7.80 -6.68 -7.76
C ALA A 63 8.20 -5.33 -8.37
N GLY A 64 9.30 -4.71 -7.93
CA GLY A 64 9.72 -3.38 -8.34
C GLY A 64 8.82 -2.25 -7.82
N ILE A 65 8.13 -2.49 -6.70
CA ILE A 65 7.34 -1.47 -6.01
C ILE A 65 8.26 -0.72 -5.06
N PRO A 66 8.40 0.62 -5.18
CA PRO A 66 9.25 1.41 -4.30
C PRO A 66 8.72 1.39 -2.85
N VAL A 67 9.61 1.10 -1.91
CA VAL A 67 9.32 1.09 -0.47
C VAL A 67 10.24 2.09 0.22
N VAL A 68 9.73 2.77 1.25
CA VAL A 68 10.58 3.65 2.07
C VAL A 68 11.68 2.84 2.73
N GLU A 69 12.89 3.39 2.72
CA GLU A 69 14.00 2.78 3.46
C GLU A 69 13.70 2.83 4.96
N GLU A 70 13.78 1.69 5.63
CA GLU A 70 13.58 1.61 7.06
C GLU A 70 14.70 0.80 7.71
N PHE A 71 14.92 1.05 8.97
CA PHE A 71 15.90 0.34 9.78
C PHE A 71 15.31 0.01 11.15
N VAL A 72 15.50 -1.23 11.59
CA VAL A 72 15.02 -1.72 12.88
C VAL A 72 16.21 -2.16 13.72
N SER A 73 16.31 -1.63 14.94
CA SER A 73 17.29 -2.11 15.91
C SER A 73 16.84 -1.86 17.35
N ALA A 74 17.33 -2.69 18.27
CA ALA A 74 17.28 -2.45 19.71
C ALA A 74 18.49 -1.64 20.20
N ASN A 75 19.45 -1.35 19.32
CA ASN A 75 20.63 -0.58 19.64
C ASN A 75 20.44 0.89 19.24
N LYS A 76 20.52 1.78 20.24
CA LYS A 76 20.32 3.23 20.03
C LYS A 76 21.30 3.82 19.02
N GLU A 77 22.58 3.46 19.12
CA GLU A 77 23.62 4.04 18.24
C GLU A 77 23.42 3.66 16.78
N GLU A 78 22.96 2.43 16.51
CA GLU A 78 22.64 1.99 15.16
C GLU A 78 21.46 2.76 14.59
N VAL A 79 20.42 2.98 15.39
CA VAL A 79 19.23 3.76 15.03
C VAL A 79 19.60 5.21 14.73
N LEU A 80 20.45 5.82 15.57
CA LEU A 80 20.93 7.19 15.35
C LEU A 80 21.83 7.29 14.10
N ALA A 81 22.68 6.30 13.86
CA ALA A 81 23.53 6.24 12.68
C ALA A 81 22.72 6.16 11.39
N PHE A 82 21.66 5.32 11.38
CA PHE A 82 20.73 5.27 10.27
C PHE A 82 20.06 6.62 10.03
N ALA A 83 19.50 7.26 11.08
CA ALA A 83 18.80 8.53 10.97
C ALA A 83 19.70 9.66 10.45
N ARG A 84 20.98 9.69 10.86
CA ARG A 84 21.99 10.64 10.33
C ARG A 84 22.20 10.45 8.83
N ARG A 85 22.27 9.20 8.36
CA ARG A 85 22.42 8.88 6.93
C ARG A 85 21.17 9.21 6.13
N ALA A 86 20.00 8.84 6.65
CA ALA A 86 18.69 9.04 6.00
C ALA A 86 18.29 10.52 5.94
N GLY A 87 18.78 11.32 6.89
CA GLY A 87 18.42 12.73 7.04
C GLY A 87 17.14 12.95 7.85
N PHE A 88 17.12 14.05 8.61
CA PHE A 88 15.95 14.49 9.37
C PHE A 88 14.98 15.34 8.52
N PRO A 89 13.67 15.35 8.78
CA PRO A 89 12.99 14.64 9.86
C PRO A 89 12.77 13.14 9.59
N VAL A 90 12.69 12.36 10.67
CA VAL A 90 12.40 10.93 10.62
C VAL A 90 11.13 10.59 11.41
N VAL A 91 10.62 9.39 11.20
CA VAL A 91 9.56 8.74 11.96
C VAL A 91 10.16 7.60 12.75
N ALA A 92 9.77 7.43 14.01
CA ALA A 92 10.11 6.28 14.82
C ALA A 92 8.85 5.49 15.18
N LYS A 93 8.92 4.16 15.10
CA LYS A 93 7.83 3.24 15.43
C LYS A 93 8.36 2.09 16.29
N VAL A 94 7.63 1.68 17.31
CA VAL A 94 7.98 0.47 18.08
C VAL A 94 7.76 -0.79 17.25
N VAL A 95 8.59 -1.80 17.52
CA VAL A 95 8.43 -3.16 16.98
C VAL A 95 8.10 -4.09 18.14
N GLY A 96 7.11 -4.96 17.99
CA GLY A 96 6.59 -5.87 19.00
C GLY A 96 5.08 -5.71 19.20
N PRO A 97 4.60 -4.63 19.85
CA PRO A 97 3.18 -4.44 20.12
C PRO A 97 2.31 -4.39 18.86
N VAL A 98 1.12 -5.00 18.92
CA VAL A 98 0.17 -5.06 17.79
C VAL A 98 -0.47 -3.69 17.54
N HIS A 99 -0.84 -2.96 18.61
CA HIS A 99 -1.50 -1.64 18.54
C HIS A 99 -0.51 -0.51 18.85
N LYS A 100 0.43 -0.27 17.95
CA LYS A 100 1.56 0.68 18.15
C LYS A 100 1.11 2.11 18.46
N SER A 101 0.06 2.57 17.81
CA SER A 101 -0.44 3.96 18.00
C SER A 101 -1.09 4.17 19.37
N ASP A 102 -1.81 3.17 19.88
CA ASP A 102 -2.56 3.27 21.14
C ASP A 102 -1.65 3.35 22.36
N VAL A 103 -0.46 2.80 22.24
CA VAL A 103 0.56 2.81 23.32
C VAL A 103 1.58 3.95 23.18
N GLY A 104 1.33 4.93 22.29
CA GLY A 104 2.31 5.99 22.01
C GLY A 104 3.60 5.49 21.33
N GLY A 105 3.49 4.38 20.62
CA GLY A 105 4.60 3.71 19.95
C GLY A 105 4.91 4.25 18.53
N VAL A 106 4.33 5.38 18.15
CA VAL A 106 4.62 6.05 16.87
C VAL A 106 4.92 7.52 17.12
N VAL A 107 6.08 7.99 16.69
CA VAL A 107 6.49 9.40 16.81
C VAL A 107 6.86 9.93 15.44
N LEU A 108 6.12 10.96 15.01
CA LEU A 108 6.30 11.61 13.73
C LEU A 108 7.16 12.88 13.88
N ASN A 109 7.76 13.32 12.78
CA ASN A 109 8.42 14.61 12.67
C ASN A 109 9.56 14.83 13.68
N ILE A 110 10.35 13.81 13.91
CA ILE A 110 11.56 13.88 14.74
C ILE A 110 12.62 14.63 13.93
N LYS A 111 13.00 15.83 14.39
CA LYS A 111 13.81 16.78 13.62
C LYS A 111 15.29 16.77 13.97
N SER A 112 15.69 16.08 15.03
CA SER A 112 17.08 16.06 15.49
C SER A 112 17.45 14.73 16.13
N GLU A 113 18.75 14.48 16.17
CA GLU A 113 19.32 13.30 16.80
C GLU A 113 19.01 13.24 18.30
N GLN A 114 19.10 14.40 18.99
CA GLN A 114 18.80 14.49 20.42
C GLN A 114 17.34 14.11 20.69
N HIS A 115 16.41 14.58 19.85
CA HIS A 115 15.00 14.21 19.98
C HIS A 115 14.81 12.71 19.74
N LEU A 116 15.44 12.16 18.70
CA LEU A 116 15.36 10.71 18.43
C LEU A 116 15.93 9.89 19.58
N ALA A 117 17.04 10.29 20.18
CA ALA A 117 17.66 9.59 21.31
C ALA A 117 16.72 9.55 22.55
N LEU A 118 16.05 10.65 22.86
CA LEU A 118 15.08 10.71 23.96
C LEU A 118 13.86 9.82 23.69
N GLU A 119 13.32 9.91 22.46
CA GLU A 119 12.17 9.07 22.08
C GLU A 119 12.54 7.59 22.05
N PHE A 120 13.74 7.22 21.60
CA PHE A 120 14.22 5.86 21.64
C PHE A 120 14.18 5.30 23.05
N GLU A 121 14.72 6.02 24.03
CA GLU A 121 14.73 5.59 25.44
C GLU A 121 13.31 5.45 26.00
N ARG A 122 12.44 6.40 25.71
CA ARG A 122 11.03 6.35 26.11
C ARG A 122 10.29 5.14 25.50
N MET A 123 10.46 4.94 24.20
CA MET A 123 9.75 3.92 23.44
C MET A 123 10.21 2.50 23.81
N MET A 124 11.50 2.33 24.14
CA MET A 124 12.04 1.04 24.62
C MET A 124 11.52 0.64 26.00
N GLN A 125 10.88 1.55 26.77
CA GLN A 125 10.22 1.22 28.05
C GLN A 125 8.78 0.70 27.84
N ILE A 126 8.23 0.80 26.65
CA ILE A 126 6.88 0.29 26.36
C ILE A 126 6.92 -1.24 26.44
N PRO A 127 5.97 -1.89 27.12
CA PRO A 127 5.93 -3.34 27.22
C PRO A 127 5.92 -4.03 25.85
N GLU A 128 6.58 -5.17 25.75
CA GLU A 128 6.68 -6.02 24.54
C GLU A 128 7.46 -5.39 23.38
N VAL A 129 8.07 -4.22 23.56
CA VAL A 129 8.91 -3.62 22.51
C VAL A 129 10.24 -4.39 22.42
N THR A 130 10.52 -4.86 21.20
CA THR A 130 11.76 -5.59 20.87
C THR A 130 12.77 -4.74 20.13
N GLY A 131 12.36 -3.58 19.61
CA GLY A 131 13.22 -2.65 18.89
C GLY A 131 12.46 -1.43 18.38
N ILE A 132 13.21 -0.49 17.84
CA ILE A 132 12.68 0.72 17.23
C ILE A 132 12.96 0.70 15.74
N MET A 133 11.90 0.87 14.94
CA MET A 133 12.00 1.12 13.51
C MET A 133 12.11 2.61 13.27
N VAL A 134 13.06 3.02 12.43
CA VAL A 134 13.19 4.40 11.96
C VAL A 134 13.16 4.46 10.45
N GLN A 135 12.46 5.45 9.91
CA GLN A 135 12.35 5.71 8.47
C GLN A 135 12.33 7.23 8.20
N PRO A 136 12.76 7.69 7.00
CA PRO A 136 12.59 9.08 6.59
C PRO A 136 11.13 9.51 6.65
N MET A 137 10.87 10.74 7.09
CA MET A 137 9.53 11.30 7.04
C MET A 137 9.27 11.88 5.65
N LEU A 138 8.51 11.15 4.86
CA LEU A 138 8.07 11.60 3.54
C LEU A 138 6.80 12.46 3.66
N LYS A 139 6.55 13.28 2.63
CA LYS A 139 5.35 14.11 2.50
C LYS A 139 4.72 13.82 1.14
N GLY A 140 3.40 13.87 1.07
CA GLY A 140 2.68 13.66 -0.18
C GLY A 140 1.20 13.45 0.04
N THR A 141 0.49 13.26 -1.05
CA THR A 141 -0.89 12.79 -1.01
C THR A 141 -0.87 11.33 -0.60
N GLU A 142 -1.67 10.97 0.38
CA GLU A 142 -1.84 9.59 0.80
C GLU A 142 -2.74 8.87 -0.18
N LEU A 143 -2.20 7.83 -0.82
CA LEU A 143 -2.92 6.89 -1.66
C LEU A 143 -2.99 5.54 -0.95
N PHE A 144 -3.91 4.73 -1.41
CA PHE A 144 -4.14 3.37 -0.98
C PHE A 144 -4.12 2.44 -2.18
N ILE A 145 -3.52 1.27 -2.01
CA ILE A 145 -3.64 0.15 -2.92
C ILE A 145 -3.67 -1.14 -2.12
N GLY A 146 -4.59 -2.02 -2.46
CA GLY A 146 -4.73 -3.31 -1.79
C GLY A 146 -5.15 -4.40 -2.75
N ALA A 147 -5.17 -5.63 -2.24
CA ALA A 147 -5.70 -6.77 -2.95
C ALA A 147 -6.34 -7.76 -1.99
N LYS A 148 -7.38 -8.44 -2.48
CA LYS A 148 -8.04 -9.52 -1.78
C LYS A 148 -8.31 -10.68 -2.74
N TYR A 149 -8.06 -11.88 -2.27
CA TYR A 149 -8.42 -13.09 -3.02
C TYR A 149 -9.90 -13.43 -2.80
N GLU A 150 -10.61 -13.56 -3.90
CA GLU A 150 -12.01 -14.00 -3.94
C GLU A 150 -12.08 -15.33 -4.70
N GLU A 151 -12.64 -16.37 -4.06
CA GLU A 151 -12.65 -17.74 -4.60
C GLU A 151 -13.19 -17.86 -6.03
N LYS A 152 -14.17 -17.02 -6.38
CA LYS A 152 -14.83 -17.07 -7.69
C LYS A 152 -14.11 -16.25 -8.77
N PHE A 153 -13.34 -15.26 -8.39
CA PHE A 153 -12.79 -14.26 -9.32
C PHE A 153 -11.27 -14.19 -9.30
N GLY A 154 -10.62 -14.82 -8.33
CA GLY A 154 -9.19 -14.63 -8.09
C GLY A 154 -8.90 -13.34 -7.33
N HIS A 155 -7.77 -12.70 -7.59
CA HIS A 155 -7.40 -11.49 -6.89
C HIS A 155 -8.13 -10.26 -7.43
N VAL A 156 -8.78 -9.54 -6.53
CA VAL A 156 -9.36 -8.22 -6.77
C VAL A 156 -8.37 -7.18 -6.24
N VAL A 157 -7.90 -6.32 -7.12
CA VAL A 157 -7.03 -5.18 -6.77
C VAL A 157 -7.91 -3.97 -6.51
N LEU A 158 -7.57 -3.21 -5.49
CA LEU A 158 -8.28 -2.02 -5.03
C LEU A 158 -7.32 -0.83 -5.04
N CYS A 159 -7.80 0.35 -5.40
CA CYS A 159 -7.03 1.60 -5.26
C CYS A 159 -7.91 2.78 -4.88
N GLY A 160 -7.32 3.80 -4.27
CA GLY A 160 -8.04 5.02 -3.87
C GLY A 160 -7.13 6.02 -3.14
N LEU A 161 -7.76 7.03 -2.55
CA LEU A 161 -7.08 7.90 -1.59
C LEU A 161 -6.90 7.15 -0.27
N GLY A 162 -5.74 7.30 0.33
CA GLY A 162 -5.37 6.71 1.61
C GLY A 162 -5.82 7.52 2.83
N GLY A 163 -5.36 7.12 4.01
CA GLY A 163 -5.64 7.78 5.26
C GLY A 163 -7.14 7.84 5.58
N ILE A 164 -7.57 8.94 6.18
CA ILE A 164 -8.96 9.17 6.57
C ILE A 164 -9.95 9.10 5.40
N PHE A 165 -9.50 9.32 4.17
CA PHE A 165 -10.39 9.31 2.99
C PHE A 165 -10.92 7.91 2.69
N VAL A 166 -10.14 6.85 2.86
CA VAL A 166 -10.61 5.46 2.69
C VAL A 166 -11.71 5.15 3.70
N GLU A 167 -11.51 5.54 4.96
CA GLU A 167 -12.43 5.23 6.05
C GLU A 167 -13.75 5.98 5.92
N VAL A 168 -13.70 7.27 5.57
CA VAL A 168 -14.85 8.15 5.57
C VAL A 168 -15.59 8.14 4.22
N LEU A 169 -14.87 8.28 3.11
CA LEU A 169 -15.47 8.44 1.79
C LEU A 169 -15.73 7.10 1.07
N LYS A 170 -15.02 6.05 1.45
CA LYS A 170 -15.07 4.73 0.80
C LYS A 170 -14.96 4.84 -0.73
N ASP A 171 -14.14 5.79 -1.17
CA ASP A 171 -13.90 6.08 -2.59
C ASP A 171 -12.79 5.17 -3.10
N VAL A 172 -13.21 3.97 -3.48
CA VAL A 172 -12.32 2.89 -3.90
C VAL A 172 -12.76 2.41 -5.27
N SER A 173 -11.80 2.23 -6.16
CA SER A 173 -11.97 1.58 -7.45
C SER A 173 -11.36 0.18 -7.40
N SER A 174 -11.92 -0.75 -8.17
CA SER A 174 -11.50 -2.15 -8.18
C SER A 174 -11.33 -2.70 -9.59
N GLY A 175 -10.39 -3.64 -9.74
CA GLY A 175 -10.16 -4.39 -10.98
C GLY A 175 -9.69 -5.81 -10.68
N LEU A 176 -9.87 -6.71 -11.64
CA LEU A 176 -9.42 -8.11 -11.52
C LEU A 176 -7.96 -8.23 -11.97
N ALA A 177 -7.12 -8.86 -11.16
CA ALA A 177 -5.75 -9.16 -11.55
C ALA A 177 -5.71 -10.32 -12.58
N PRO A 178 -4.79 -10.27 -13.57
CA PRO A 178 -3.79 -9.22 -13.82
C PRO A 178 -4.39 -8.01 -14.56
N LEU A 179 -3.87 -6.82 -14.26
CA LEU A 179 -4.35 -5.54 -14.82
C LEU A 179 -3.38 -5.01 -15.89
N SER A 180 -3.93 -4.43 -16.94
CA SER A 180 -3.21 -3.61 -17.90
C SER A 180 -3.05 -2.17 -17.37
N TYR A 181 -2.19 -1.37 -18.03
CA TYR A 181 -2.08 0.07 -17.74
C TYR A 181 -3.38 0.81 -17.98
N GLU A 182 -4.09 0.50 -19.07
CA GLU A 182 -5.36 1.15 -19.39
C GLU A 182 -6.40 0.90 -18.31
N GLU A 183 -6.47 -0.32 -17.77
CA GLU A 183 -7.34 -0.66 -16.66
C GLU A 183 -6.93 0.06 -15.38
N ALA A 184 -5.63 0.14 -15.08
CA ALA A 184 -5.13 0.88 -13.93
C ALA A 184 -5.48 2.38 -14.01
N TYR A 185 -5.31 3.01 -15.19
CA TYR A 185 -5.74 4.40 -15.40
C TYR A 185 -7.25 4.55 -15.29
N SER A 186 -8.03 3.62 -15.86
CA SER A 186 -9.49 3.63 -15.72
C SER A 186 -9.91 3.56 -14.25
N MET A 187 -9.26 2.73 -13.45
CA MET A 187 -9.47 2.65 -12.01
C MET A 187 -9.19 3.99 -11.33
N ILE A 188 -8.04 4.61 -11.60
CA ILE A 188 -7.65 5.90 -11.02
C ILE A 188 -8.66 7.00 -11.40
N HIS A 189 -9.03 7.07 -12.68
CA HIS A 189 -9.93 8.11 -13.21
C HIS A 189 -11.39 7.94 -12.75
N SER A 190 -11.79 6.74 -12.37
CA SER A 190 -13.14 6.45 -11.84
C SER A 190 -13.36 6.91 -10.40
N LEU A 191 -12.29 7.26 -9.67
CA LEU A 191 -12.38 7.74 -8.30
C LEU A 191 -13.09 9.12 -8.26
N ARG A 192 -14.02 9.27 -7.33
CA ARG A 192 -14.71 10.56 -7.11
C ARG A 192 -13.72 11.65 -6.73
N ALA A 193 -12.72 11.29 -5.96
CA ALA A 193 -11.66 12.17 -5.51
C ALA A 193 -10.51 12.33 -6.52
N TYR A 194 -10.64 11.86 -7.77
CA TYR A 194 -9.62 11.98 -8.82
C TYR A 194 -9.07 13.40 -8.98
N LYS A 195 -9.89 14.43 -8.75
CA LYS A 195 -9.44 15.83 -8.80
C LYS A 195 -8.31 16.12 -7.78
N ILE A 196 -8.26 15.42 -6.66
CA ILE A 196 -7.18 15.55 -5.66
C ILE A 196 -5.90 14.93 -6.22
N ILE A 197 -6.02 13.76 -6.84
CA ILE A 197 -4.89 13.05 -7.50
C ILE A 197 -4.32 13.92 -8.61
N LYS A 198 -5.17 14.48 -9.46
CA LYS A 198 -4.77 15.36 -10.55
C LYS A 198 -4.15 16.68 -10.08
N GLY A 199 -4.45 17.09 -8.85
CA GLY A 199 -4.08 18.39 -8.32
C GLY A 199 -5.10 19.50 -8.57
N THR A 200 -5.23 20.40 -7.63
CA THR A 200 -6.21 21.51 -7.67
C THR A 200 -5.62 22.79 -7.08
N ARG A 201 -6.09 23.94 -7.57
CA ARG A 201 -5.82 25.26 -6.99
C ARG A 201 -4.32 25.58 -6.74
N GLY A 202 -3.47 25.25 -7.72
CA GLY A 202 -2.02 25.52 -7.61
C GLY A 202 -1.23 24.46 -6.81
N GLN A 203 -1.90 23.43 -6.30
CA GLN A 203 -1.23 22.25 -5.78
C GLN A 203 -0.94 21.28 -6.93
N LYS A 204 0.30 20.84 -7.01
CA LYS A 204 0.73 19.85 -7.98
C LYS A 204 0.09 18.51 -7.65
N GLY A 205 -0.34 17.80 -8.69
CA GLY A 205 -0.92 16.48 -8.55
C GLY A 205 0.11 15.39 -8.23
N VAL A 206 -0.40 14.18 -8.18
CA VAL A 206 0.37 12.96 -8.06
C VAL A 206 0.93 12.56 -9.42
N ASN A 207 2.04 11.84 -9.44
CA ASN A 207 2.52 11.17 -10.65
C ASN A 207 1.62 9.97 -10.97
N GLU A 208 0.62 10.18 -11.83
CA GLU A 208 -0.36 9.15 -12.20
C GLU A 208 0.29 7.95 -12.87
N ASP A 209 1.32 8.17 -13.71
CA ASP A 209 2.02 7.09 -14.42
C ASP A 209 2.70 6.14 -13.42
N ARG A 210 3.34 6.69 -12.40
CA ARG A 210 3.95 5.90 -11.33
C ARG A 210 2.90 5.18 -10.48
N PHE A 211 1.75 5.79 -10.24
CA PHE A 211 0.68 5.15 -9.49
C PHE A 211 0.07 3.99 -10.30
N ALA A 212 -0.22 4.21 -11.58
CA ALA A 212 -0.70 3.15 -12.48
C ALA A 212 0.33 2.00 -12.59
N GLU A 213 1.62 2.34 -12.72
CA GLU A 213 2.70 1.35 -12.74
C GLU A 213 2.70 0.46 -11.48
N ILE A 214 2.53 1.06 -10.29
CA ILE A 214 2.47 0.30 -9.02
C ILE A 214 1.26 -0.62 -8.98
N ILE A 215 0.08 -0.18 -9.46
CA ILE A 215 -1.12 -1.00 -9.56
C ILE A 215 -0.86 -2.24 -10.45
N VAL A 216 -0.26 -2.03 -11.62
CA VAL A 216 0.05 -3.12 -12.55
C VAL A 216 1.11 -4.07 -11.98
N ARG A 217 2.17 -3.55 -11.34
CA ARG A 217 3.21 -4.35 -10.68
C ARG A 217 2.64 -5.21 -9.54
N LEU A 218 1.76 -4.64 -8.72
CA LEU A 218 1.06 -5.38 -7.67
C LEU A 218 0.20 -6.50 -8.26
N SER A 219 -0.58 -6.21 -9.30
CA SER A 219 -1.41 -7.22 -9.97
C SER A 219 -0.57 -8.34 -10.60
N THR A 220 0.62 -8.01 -11.10
CA THR A 220 1.59 -8.98 -11.63
C THR A 220 2.19 -9.83 -10.50
N LEU A 221 2.56 -9.24 -9.36
CA LEU A 221 3.01 -9.97 -8.18
C LEU A 221 2.01 -11.05 -7.77
N LEU A 222 0.72 -10.69 -7.70
CA LEU A 222 -0.37 -11.59 -7.29
C LEU A 222 -0.54 -12.79 -8.23
N ARG A 223 -0.20 -12.65 -9.52
CA ARG A 223 -0.22 -13.76 -10.45
C ARG A 223 0.81 -14.83 -10.10
N PHE A 224 1.97 -14.45 -9.57
CA PHE A 224 3.06 -15.34 -9.23
C PHE A 224 3.14 -15.71 -7.75
N ALA A 225 2.31 -15.10 -6.92
CA ALA A 225 2.19 -15.34 -5.48
C ALA A 225 0.71 -15.54 -5.10
N THR A 226 0.12 -16.63 -5.60
CA THR A 226 -1.32 -16.94 -5.42
C THR A 226 -1.70 -17.27 -3.98
N GLU A 227 -0.71 -17.53 -3.14
CA GLU A 227 -0.84 -17.73 -1.70
C GLU A 227 -1.19 -16.44 -0.95
N ILE A 228 -0.97 -15.27 -1.55
CA ILE A 228 -1.40 -13.98 -0.98
C ILE A 228 -2.92 -13.94 -1.00
N LYS A 229 -3.55 -13.89 0.19
CA LYS A 229 -5.00 -13.78 0.34
C LYS A 229 -5.47 -12.36 0.58
N GLU A 230 -4.60 -11.57 1.19
CA GLU A 230 -4.88 -10.17 1.48
C GLU A 230 -3.58 -9.37 1.42
N MET A 231 -3.65 -8.20 0.84
CA MET A 231 -2.55 -7.26 0.78
C MET A 231 -3.08 -5.84 0.92
N ASP A 232 -2.42 -5.06 1.76
CA ASP A 232 -2.75 -3.66 2.00
C ASP A 232 -1.46 -2.84 2.02
N ILE A 233 -1.40 -1.81 1.17
CA ILE A 233 -0.32 -0.83 1.14
C ILE A 233 -0.96 0.53 1.42
N ASN A 234 -0.84 0.99 2.68
CA ASN A 234 -1.49 2.20 3.17
C ASN A 234 -0.69 2.81 4.33
N PRO A 235 -0.11 4.02 4.13
CA PRO A 235 -0.21 4.80 2.92
C PRO A 235 0.86 4.50 1.85
N LEU A 236 0.49 4.74 0.60
CA LEU A 236 1.41 5.10 -0.45
C LEU A 236 1.53 6.63 -0.46
N LEU A 237 2.71 7.19 -0.19
CA LEU A 237 2.92 8.63 -0.30
C LEU A 237 3.31 9.03 -1.72
N ALA A 238 2.54 9.94 -2.28
CA ALA A 238 2.64 10.33 -3.67
C ALA A 238 2.82 11.84 -3.86
N THR A 239 3.70 12.20 -4.78
CA THR A 239 3.93 13.55 -5.28
C THR A 239 4.03 13.53 -6.79
N GLU A 240 4.29 14.66 -7.44
CA GLU A 240 4.65 14.70 -8.87
C GLU A 240 5.93 13.91 -9.22
N LYS A 241 6.79 13.64 -8.24
CA LYS A 241 8.12 13.04 -8.45
C LYS A 241 8.19 11.56 -8.09
N TYR A 242 7.44 11.14 -7.09
CA TYR A 242 7.51 9.78 -6.57
C TYR A 242 6.15 9.27 -6.08
N VAL A 243 6.02 7.96 -6.07
CA VAL A 243 5.00 7.20 -5.35
C VAL A 243 5.72 6.08 -4.60
N ILE A 244 5.65 6.08 -3.27
CA ILE A 244 6.45 5.20 -2.40
C ILE A 244 5.56 4.58 -1.33
N ALA A 245 5.65 3.26 -1.14
CA ALA A 245 4.99 2.54 -0.05
C ALA A 245 5.67 2.87 1.29
N VAL A 246 4.88 3.25 2.29
CA VAL A 246 5.37 3.61 3.64
C VAL A 246 5.01 2.56 4.67
N ASP A 247 3.84 1.94 4.49
CA ASP A 247 3.42 0.80 5.30
C ASP A 247 2.72 -0.22 4.41
N ALA A 248 2.95 -1.49 4.68
CA ALA A 248 2.32 -2.57 3.94
C ALA A 248 2.13 -3.81 4.82
N ARG A 249 1.05 -4.53 4.58
CA ARG A 249 0.73 -5.79 5.24
C ARG A 249 0.33 -6.82 4.18
N ILE A 250 0.79 -8.04 4.35
CA ILE A 250 0.46 -9.16 3.47
C ILE A 250 0.07 -10.35 4.33
N ARG A 251 -1.05 -10.98 4.00
CA ARG A 251 -1.50 -12.23 4.58
C ARG A 251 -1.45 -13.33 3.53
N ILE A 252 -0.85 -14.44 3.87
CA ILE A 252 -0.74 -15.60 3.00
C ILE A 252 -1.46 -16.82 3.58
N GLU A 253 -1.89 -17.70 2.68
CA GLU A 253 -2.35 -19.06 2.98
C GLU A 253 -1.74 -20.02 1.95
N LYS A 254 -0.87 -20.90 2.40
CA LYS A 254 -0.33 -22.01 1.61
C LYS A 254 -1.27 -23.20 1.74
N ASN A 255 -1.53 -23.87 0.65
CA ASN A 255 -2.31 -25.12 0.61
C ASN A 255 -1.51 -26.29 1.18
#